data_e35c985c1270b5900ba6182455d8b36f
#
_entry.id   e35c985c1270b5900ba6182455d8b36f
#
_cell.length_a   1.000
_cell.length_b   1.000
_cell.length_c   1.000
_cell.angle_alpha   90.00
_cell.angle_beta   90.00
_cell.angle_gamma   90.00
#
_symmetry.space_group_name_H-M   'P 1'
#
loop_
_entity.id
_entity.type
_entity.pdbx_description
1 polymer ?
#
loop_
_entity_poly.entity_id
_entity_poly.type
_entity_poly.pdbx_seq_one_letter_code
_entity_poly.pdbx_strand_id
1 'polypeptide(L)'
;MNDLCTDIGYKSINHYGEQLCGDHVDVVESGENSTVIVLADGLGSGVKASILSTLTSKIISTMMAEGLPLEECVSTIAATLPVCSSRGVAYSTFTIVHVINNESAELIQYDNPHVILIRDEEYYDYPKTEMNIDGKKIYKSVLKLREND
;
A
#
# COMPACT_ATOMS: atom_id res chain seq x y z
N MET A 1 26.58 3.44 -3.13
CA MET A 1 25.99 3.34 -1.78
C MET A 1 25.66 4.76 -1.32
N ASN A 2 24.44 4.99 -0.88
CA ASN A 2 24.07 6.27 -0.24
C ASN A 2 23.99 6.06 1.27
N ASP A 3 24.00 7.18 2.02
CA ASP A 3 23.93 7.15 3.47
C ASP A 3 22.49 7.37 3.98
N LEU A 4 21.50 7.20 3.10
CA LEU A 4 20.10 7.36 3.46
C LEU A 4 19.59 6.16 4.27
N CYS A 5 18.73 6.42 5.23
CA CYS A 5 17.97 5.41 5.95
C CYS A 5 16.48 5.76 5.91
N THR A 6 15.66 4.75 6.01
CA THR A 6 14.21 4.92 6.05
C THR A 6 13.73 4.89 7.48
N ASP A 7 13.02 5.94 7.90
CA ASP A 7 12.34 5.99 9.19
C ASP A 7 10.83 5.92 8.96
N ILE A 8 10.17 4.98 9.63
CA ILE A 8 8.76 4.66 9.38
C ILE A 8 7.96 4.82 10.66
N GLY A 9 6.90 5.60 10.58
CA GLY A 9 5.93 5.74 11.66
C GLY A 9 4.51 5.57 11.12
N TYR A 10 3.66 4.90 11.90
CA TYR A 10 2.24 4.79 11.57
C TYR A 10 1.41 4.68 12.84
N LYS A 11 0.12 5.00 12.72
CA LYS A 11 -0.83 4.89 13.81
C LYS A 11 -2.21 4.56 13.25
N SER A 12 -2.91 3.65 13.91
CA SER A 12 -4.31 3.33 13.61
C SER A 12 -5.20 3.77 14.77
N ILE A 13 -6.37 4.30 14.43
CA ILE A 13 -7.41 4.63 15.40
C ILE A 13 -8.71 4.00 14.96
N ASN A 14 -9.49 3.51 15.93
CA ASN A 14 -10.77 2.88 15.64
C ASN A 14 -11.84 3.94 15.36
N HIS A 15 -12.79 3.61 14.49
CA HIS A 15 -14.00 4.39 14.33
C HIS A 15 -14.76 4.44 15.67
N TYR A 16 -15.40 5.56 15.98
CA TYR A 16 -16.14 5.72 17.22
C TYR A 16 -17.17 4.59 17.40
N GLY A 17 -17.12 3.95 18.55
CA GLY A 17 -18.00 2.82 18.89
C GLY A 17 -17.52 1.45 18.38
N GLU A 18 -16.45 1.39 17.58
CA GLU A 18 -15.88 0.15 17.07
C GLU A 18 -14.66 -0.28 17.87
N GLN A 19 -14.46 -1.59 17.98
CA GLN A 19 -13.29 -2.17 18.67
C GLN A 19 -12.14 -2.48 17.74
N LEU A 20 -12.39 -2.52 16.42
CA LEU A 20 -11.41 -2.83 15.41
C LEU A 20 -11.32 -1.71 14.38
N CYS A 21 -10.09 -1.42 13.94
CA CYS A 21 -9.87 -0.51 12.82
C CYS A 21 -10.22 -1.20 11.50
N GLY A 22 -10.93 -0.49 10.61
CA GLY A 22 -11.23 -0.99 9.26
C GLY A 22 -10.04 -0.97 8.33
N ASP A 23 -9.01 -0.18 8.64
CA ASP A 23 -7.78 -0.06 7.89
C ASP A 23 -6.67 -0.91 8.52
N HIS A 24 -5.71 -1.32 7.71
CA HIS A 24 -4.57 -2.08 8.19
C HIS A 24 -3.28 -1.64 7.52
N VAL A 25 -2.22 -1.57 8.31
CA VAL A 25 -0.86 -1.26 7.83
C VAL A 25 0.03 -2.47 8.09
N ASP A 26 0.75 -2.89 7.05
CA ASP A 26 1.82 -3.88 7.15
C ASP A 26 3.15 -3.26 6.73
N VAL A 27 4.21 -3.57 7.46
CA VAL A 27 5.58 -3.16 7.15
C VAL A 27 6.45 -4.42 7.16
N VAL A 28 7.05 -4.74 6.03
CA VAL A 28 7.84 -5.97 5.86
C VAL A 28 9.15 -5.65 5.17
N GLU A 29 10.24 -6.21 5.68
CA GLU A 29 11.55 -6.13 5.01
C GLU A 29 11.55 -6.99 3.75
N SER A 30 12.08 -6.46 2.64
CA SER A 30 12.13 -7.12 1.35
C SER A 30 13.55 -7.30 0.81
N GLY A 31 14.51 -7.39 1.70
CA GLY A 31 15.93 -7.47 1.41
C GLY A 31 16.73 -6.48 2.22
N GLU A 32 18.02 -6.40 1.99
CA GLU A 32 18.89 -5.46 2.68
C GLU A 32 18.53 -4.02 2.29
N ASN A 33 18.24 -3.19 3.29
CA ASN A 33 17.85 -1.79 3.11
C ASN A 33 16.61 -1.57 2.21
N SER A 34 15.74 -2.56 2.15
CA SER A 34 14.51 -2.49 1.36
C SER A 34 13.29 -2.84 2.22
N THR A 35 12.19 -2.11 2.03
CA THR A 35 11.00 -2.26 2.87
C THR A 35 9.74 -2.10 2.02
N VAL A 36 8.78 -2.97 2.25
CA VAL A 36 7.42 -2.85 1.68
C VAL A 36 6.49 -2.37 2.78
N ILE A 37 5.81 -1.27 2.51
CA ILE A 37 4.78 -0.71 3.38
C ILE A 37 3.45 -0.79 2.64
N VAL A 38 2.44 -1.40 3.25
CA VAL A 38 1.10 -1.52 2.66
C VAL A 38 0.07 -0.93 3.59
N LEU A 39 -0.70 0.03 3.10
CA LEU A 39 -1.88 0.56 3.75
C LEU A 39 -3.11 0.06 3.00
N ALA A 40 -3.96 -0.70 3.66
CA ALA A 40 -5.20 -1.21 3.09
C ALA A 40 -6.40 -0.60 3.82
N ASP A 41 -7.38 -0.10 3.06
CA ASP A 41 -8.64 0.43 3.56
C ASP A 41 -9.75 -0.60 3.33
N GLY A 42 -10.36 -1.08 4.42
CA GLY A 42 -11.38 -2.13 4.39
C GLY A 42 -12.78 -1.69 3.93
N LEU A 43 -12.93 -0.47 3.46
CA LEU A 43 -14.21 0.10 2.98
C LEU A 43 -15.31 0.02 4.03
N GLY A 44 -15.14 0.78 5.08
CA GLY A 44 -16.08 0.86 6.19
C GLY A 44 -15.42 0.63 7.54
N SER A 45 -16.15 0.07 8.47
CA SER A 45 -15.67 -0.16 9.82
C SER A 45 -16.07 -1.56 10.32
N GLY A 46 -15.56 -1.93 11.48
CA GLY A 46 -15.90 -3.18 12.15
C GLY A 46 -15.13 -4.40 11.66
N VAL A 47 -15.62 -5.56 12.05
CA VAL A 47 -14.91 -6.84 11.87
C VAL A 47 -14.67 -7.18 10.40
N LYS A 48 -15.69 -7.00 9.55
CA LYS A 48 -15.60 -7.34 8.12
C LYS A 48 -14.55 -6.48 7.41
N ALA A 49 -14.59 -5.18 7.64
CA ALA A 49 -13.60 -4.25 7.06
C ALA A 49 -12.19 -4.57 7.55
N SER A 50 -12.03 -4.84 8.84
CA SER A 50 -10.75 -5.22 9.44
C SER A 50 -10.19 -6.52 8.84
N ILE A 51 -11.03 -7.53 8.61
CA ILE A 51 -10.61 -8.79 7.97
C ILE A 51 -10.14 -8.54 6.54
N LEU A 52 -10.91 -7.79 5.75
CA LEU A 52 -10.57 -7.51 4.35
C LEU A 52 -9.26 -6.73 4.23
N SER A 53 -9.09 -5.69 5.02
CA SER A 53 -7.86 -4.89 5.00
C SER A 53 -6.65 -5.69 5.46
N THR A 54 -6.80 -6.49 6.52
CA THR A 54 -5.73 -7.36 7.03
C THR A 54 -5.30 -8.39 5.99
N LEU A 55 -6.24 -9.08 5.36
CA LEU A 55 -5.92 -10.07 4.33
C LEU A 55 -5.29 -9.42 3.10
N THR A 56 -5.84 -8.30 2.63
CA THR A 56 -5.28 -7.56 1.49
C THR A 56 -3.84 -7.14 1.75
N SER A 57 -3.58 -6.47 2.87
CA SER A 57 -2.24 -6.00 3.20
C SER A 57 -1.26 -7.15 3.40
N LYS A 58 -1.69 -8.24 4.03
CA LYS A 58 -0.83 -9.40 4.29
C LYS A 58 -0.46 -10.14 3.00
N ILE A 59 -1.40 -10.31 2.08
CA ILE A 59 -1.12 -10.92 0.78
C ILE A 59 -0.13 -10.08 0.00
N ILE A 60 -0.40 -8.77 -0.13
CA ILE A 60 0.47 -7.86 -0.88
C ILE A 60 1.87 -7.81 -0.28
N SER A 61 1.97 -7.55 1.02
CA SER A 61 3.28 -7.38 1.67
C SER A 61 4.12 -8.65 1.58
N THR A 62 3.51 -9.83 1.76
CA THR A 62 4.20 -11.11 1.67
C THR A 62 4.70 -11.38 0.26
N MET A 63 3.84 -11.21 -0.75
CA MET A 63 4.21 -11.47 -2.15
C MET A 63 5.25 -10.47 -2.66
N MET A 64 5.09 -9.20 -2.35
CA MET A 64 6.06 -8.17 -2.75
C MET A 64 7.42 -8.38 -2.07
N ALA A 65 7.44 -8.77 -0.81
CA ALA A 65 8.68 -9.07 -0.09
C ALA A 65 9.44 -10.25 -0.72
N GLU A 66 8.72 -11.21 -1.29
CA GLU A 66 9.30 -12.34 -2.02
C GLU A 66 9.68 -12.00 -3.47
N GLY A 67 9.49 -10.76 -3.90
CA GLY A 67 9.86 -10.30 -5.22
C GLY A 67 8.87 -10.61 -6.34
N LEU A 68 7.65 -10.99 -5.99
CA LEU A 68 6.60 -11.26 -6.99
C LEU A 68 6.08 -9.97 -7.61
N PRO A 69 5.71 -9.98 -8.90
CA PRO A 69 5.21 -8.78 -9.56
C PRO A 69 3.84 -8.35 -9.04
N LEU A 70 3.56 -7.06 -9.13
CA LEU A 70 2.30 -6.47 -8.67
C LEU A 70 1.08 -7.15 -9.31
N GLU A 71 1.14 -7.43 -10.59
CA GLU A 71 0.06 -8.08 -11.34
C GLU A 71 -0.34 -9.41 -10.71
N GLU A 72 0.65 -10.18 -10.29
CA GLU A 72 0.40 -11.47 -9.61
C GLU A 72 -0.20 -11.28 -8.22
N CYS A 73 0.24 -10.25 -7.49
CA CYS A 73 -0.34 -9.88 -6.20
C CYS A 73 -1.82 -9.53 -6.33
N VAL A 74 -2.17 -8.68 -7.29
CA VAL A 74 -3.55 -8.25 -7.54
C VAL A 74 -4.43 -9.41 -7.98
N SER A 75 -3.94 -10.26 -8.88
CA SER A 75 -4.66 -11.45 -9.33
C SER A 75 -4.93 -12.44 -8.19
N THR A 76 -3.95 -12.61 -7.31
CA THR A 76 -4.09 -13.47 -6.11
C THR A 76 -5.17 -12.93 -5.17
N ILE A 77 -5.19 -11.63 -4.93
CA ILE A 77 -6.22 -10.99 -4.11
C ILE A 77 -7.60 -11.21 -4.71
N ALA A 78 -7.74 -10.96 -6.00
CA ALA A 78 -9.01 -11.11 -6.71
C ALA A 78 -9.54 -12.56 -6.67
N ALA A 79 -8.63 -13.54 -6.71
CA ALA A 79 -9.00 -14.96 -6.66
C ALA A 79 -9.28 -15.47 -5.24
N THR A 80 -8.70 -14.84 -4.22
CA THR A 80 -8.73 -15.35 -2.85
C THR A 80 -9.81 -14.70 -1.99
N LEU A 81 -10.06 -13.41 -2.16
CA LEU A 81 -10.98 -12.68 -1.31
C LEU A 81 -12.41 -12.68 -1.85
N PRO A 82 -13.41 -12.79 -0.96
CA PRO A 82 -14.81 -12.81 -1.38
C PRO A 82 -15.27 -11.45 -1.91
N VAL A 83 -16.10 -11.47 -2.95
CA VAL A 83 -16.70 -10.26 -3.51
C VAL A 83 -17.72 -9.69 -2.51
N CYS A 84 -17.64 -8.39 -2.26
CA CYS A 84 -18.67 -7.69 -1.49
C CYS A 84 -19.92 -7.53 -2.36
N SER A 85 -21.00 -8.25 -2.03
CA SER A 85 -22.24 -8.28 -2.83
C SER A 85 -22.93 -6.91 -2.94
N SER A 86 -22.73 -6.02 -1.96
CA SER A 86 -23.34 -4.69 -1.96
C SER A 86 -22.57 -3.64 -2.75
N ARG A 87 -21.27 -3.82 -2.97
CA ARG A 87 -20.39 -2.85 -3.64
C ARG A 87 -19.66 -3.41 -4.85
N GLY A 88 -19.77 -4.71 -5.14
CA GLY A 88 -19.09 -5.36 -6.26
C GLY A 88 -17.57 -5.38 -6.15
N VAL A 89 -17.01 -5.15 -4.95
CA VAL A 89 -15.57 -5.08 -4.71
C VAL A 89 -15.12 -6.31 -3.94
N ALA A 90 -14.12 -7.00 -4.46
CA ALA A 90 -13.62 -8.26 -3.89
C ALA A 90 -12.63 -8.05 -2.73
N TYR A 91 -12.12 -6.83 -2.53
CA TYR A 91 -11.06 -6.57 -1.56
C TYR A 91 -11.02 -5.08 -1.21
N SER A 92 -10.19 -4.74 -0.24
CA SER A 92 -9.97 -3.35 0.14
C SER A 92 -9.15 -2.60 -0.91
N THR A 93 -9.27 -1.27 -0.91
CA THR A 93 -8.33 -0.40 -1.63
C THR A 93 -6.99 -0.40 -0.91
N PHE A 94 -5.93 -0.03 -1.61
CA PHE A 94 -4.60 -0.11 -1.01
C PHE A 94 -3.63 0.93 -1.56
N THR A 95 -2.61 1.20 -0.77
CA THR A 95 -1.43 1.98 -1.14
C THR A 95 -0.19 1.18 -0.75
N ILE A 96 0.74 1.05 -1.69
CA ILE A 96 2.01 0.36 -1.46
C ILE A 96 3.13 1.38 -1.61
N VAL A 97 4.03 1.41 -0.63
CA VAL A 97 5.30 2.13 -0.72
C VAL A 97 6.42 1.09 -0.60
N HIS A 98 7.10 0.84 -1.71
CA HIS A 98 8.23 -0.08 -1.74
C HIS A 98 9.53 0.71 -1.81
N VAL A 99 10.23 0.81 -0.69
CA VAL A 99 11.55 1.45 -0.63
C VAL A 99 12.58 0.40 -1.01
N ILE A 100 13.42 0.71 -1.99
CA ILE A 100 14.42 -0.20 -2.55
C ILE A 100 15.81 0.36 -2.28
N ASN A 101 16.62 -0.39 -1.55
CA ASN A 101 18.01 -0.06 -1.20
C ASN A 101 18.19 1.30 -0.53
N ASN A 102 17.17 1.85 0.10
CA ASN A 102 17.14 3.23 0.60
C ASN A 102 17.49 4.30 -0.47
N GLU A 103 17.34 3.97 -1.75
CA GLU A 103 17.69 4.87 -2.87
C GLU A 103 16.47 5.33 -3.64
N SER A 104 15.50 4.44 -3.81
CA SER A 104 14.29 4.72 -4.59
C SER A 104 13.05 4.22 -3.89
N ALA A 105 11.92 4.78 -4.26
CA ALA A 105 10.61 4.32 -3.82
C ALA A 105 9.70 4.08 -5.03
N GLU A 106 9.00 2.97 -5.01
CA GLU A 106 7.91 2.65 -5.92
C GLU A 106 6.61 2.86 -5.16
N LEU A 107 5.76 3.75 -5.67
CA LEU A 107 4.45 4.03 -5.10
C LEU A 107 3.39 3.38 -5.98
N ILE A 108 2.52 2.59 -5.38
CA ILE A 108 1.43 1.92 -6.08
C ILE A 108 0.14 2.23 -5.33
N GLN A 109 -0.81 2.84 -6.02
CA GLN A 109 -2.00 3.39 -5.39
C GLN A 109 -3.26 2.92 -6.12
N TYR A 110 -4.15 2.27 -5.38
CA TYR A 110 -5.45 1.84 -5.86
C TYR A 110 -6.55 2.44 -4.99
N ASP A 111 -7.23 3.42 -5.56
CA ASP A 111 -8.44 4.06 -5.01
C ASP A 111 -8.34 4.56 -3.56
N ASN A 112 -7.14 4.82 -3.10
CA ASN A 112 -6.85 5.51 -1.84
C ASN A 112 -6.48 6.98 -2.12
N PRO A 113 -6.56 7.86 -1.13
CA PRO A 113 -5.98 9.19 -1.25
C PRO A 113 -4.51 9.09 -1.66
N HIS A 114 -4.08 9.98 -2.56
CA HIS A 114 -2.72 9.94 -3.05
C HIS A 114 -1.68 10.20 -1.96
N VAL A 115 -0.58 9.47 -2.04
CA VAL A 115 0.59 9.71 -1.19
C VAL A 115 1.07 11.14 -1.37
N ILE A 116 1.33 11.80 -0.28
CA ILE A 116 1.89 13.16 -0.27
C ILE A 116 3.39 13.04 -0.07
N LEU A 117 4.15 13.61 -1.00
CA LEU A 117 5.59 13.74 -0.89
C LEU A 117 5.95 15.18 -0.53
N ILE A 118 6.69 15.35 0.54
CA ILE A 118 7.26 16.63 0.96
C ILE A 118 8.76 16.57 0.67
N ARG A 119 9.23 17.52 -0.11
CA ARG A 119 10.63 17.63 -0.52
C ARG A 119 11.03 19.09 -0.44
N ASP A 120 12.16 19.37 0.20
CA ASP A 120 12.62 20.75 0.44
C ASP A 120 11.53 21.62 1.11
N GLU A 121 10.81 21.04 2.09
CA GLU A 121 9.73 21.68 2.85
C GLU A 121 8.49 22.06 2.03
N GLU A 122 8.39 21.60 0.78
CA GLU A 122 7.28 21.88 -0.12
C GLU A 122 6.64 20.58 -0.65
N TYR A 123 5.38 20.68 -1.06
CA TYR A 123 4.70 19.59 -1.77
C TYR A 123 5.40 19.35 -3.11
N TYR A 124 5.81 18.13 -3.33
CA TYR A 124 6.39 17.71 -4.60
C TYR A 124 5.38 16.92 -5.40
N ASP A 125 5.03 17.41 -6.60
CA ASP A 125 4.12 16.74 -7.52
C ASP A 125 4.90 15.71 -8.34
N TYR A 126 4.88 14.46 -7.87
CA TYR A 126 5.58 13.38 -8.55
C TYR A 126 4.75 12.82 -9.71
N PRO A 127 5.38 12.37 -10.81
CA PRO A 127 4.66 11.80 -11.95
C PRO A 127 4.01 10.47 -11.60
N LYS A 128 2.81 10.25 -12.11
CA LYS A 128 2.03 9.02 -11.92
C LYS A 128 1.69 8.41 -13.27
N THR A 129 1.93 7.10 -13.42
CA THR A 129 1.54 6.34 -14.58
C THR A 129 0.30 5.52 -14.25
N GLU A 130 -0.75 5.69 -15.04
CA GLU A 130 -1.97 4.90 -14.91
C GLU A 130 -1.79 3.55 -15.59
N MET A 131 -2.20 2.48 -14.88
CA MET A 131 -2.21 1.13 -15.42
C MET A 131 -3.52 0.45 -15.05
N ASN A 132 -3.94 -0.53 -15.85
CA ASN A 132 -5.12 -1.34 -15.59
C ASN A 132 -4.69 -2.78 -15.31
N ILE A 133 -5.06 -3.28 -14.12
CA ILE A 133 -4.82 -4.67 -13.72
C ILE A 133 -6.15 -5.27 -13.29
N ASP A 134 -6.60 -6.30 -13.99
CA ASP A 134 -7.89 -6.97 -13.74
C ASP A 134 -9.08 -6.00 -13.66
N GLY A 135 -9.12 -5.02 -14.56
CA GLY A 135 -10.16 -4.00 -14.61
C GLY A 135 -10.03 -2.87 -13.58
N LYS A 136 -8.95 -2.84 -12.81
CA LYS A 136 -8.70 -1.84 -11.78
C LYS A 136 -7.70 -0.81 -12.24
N LYS A 137 -8.06 0.46 -12.04
CA LYS A 137 -7.18 1.58 -12.33
C LYS A 137 -6.19 1.76 -11.17
N ILE A 138 -4.92 1.54 -11.45
CA ILE A 138 -3.84 1.62 -10.48
C ILE A 138 -2.84 2.67 -10.95
N TYR A 139 -2.38 3.52 -10.03
CA TYR A 139 -1.35 4.51 -10.31
C TYR A 139 -0.01 4.02 -9.77
N LYS A 140 1.01 4.08 -10.62
CA LYS A 140 2.38 3.72 -10.27
C LYS A 140 3.30 4.91 -10.44
N SER A 141 4.18 5.12 -9.46
CA SER A 141 5.23 6.13 -9.51
C SER A 141 6.54 5.52 -9.06
N VAL A 142 7.63 5.92 -9.68
CA VAL A 142 8.98 5.54 -9.28
C VAL A 142 9.76 6.82 -8.99
N LEU A 143 10.31 6.92 -7.78
CA LEU A 143 10.97 8.11 -7.29
C LEU A 143 12.39 7.76 -6.85
N LYS A 144 13.34 8.65 -7.18
CA LYS A 144 14.64 8.64 -6.53
C LYS A 144 14.53 9.41 -5.22
N LEU A 145 14.87 8.76 -4.12
CA LEU A 145 14.78 9.37 -2.79
C LEU A 145 15.90 10.35 -2.53
N ARG A 146 15.60 11.38 -1.74
CA ARG A 146 16.54 12.37 -1.25
C ARG A 146 16.45 12.47 0.27
N GLU A 147 17.47 13.01 0.86
CA GLU A 147 17.47 13.31 2.29
C GLU A 147 16.27 14.20 2.66
N ASN A 148 15.58 13.83 3.72
CA ASN A 148 14.38 14.49 4.26
C ASN A 148 13.13 14.43 3.35
N ASP A 149 13.10 13.52 2.38
CA ASP A 149 11.85 13.19 1.72
C ASP A 149 10.87 12.55 2.71
#